data_28fef7afc03621cc50f5ff6a946a67bf
#
_entry.id   28fef7afc03621cc50f5ff6a946a67bf
#
_cell.length_a   1.000
_cell.length_b   1.000
_cell.length_c   1.000
_cell.angle_alpha   90.00
_cell.angle_beta   90.00
_cell.angle_gamma   90.00
#
_symmetry.space_group_name_H-M   'P 1'
#
loop_
_entity.id
_entity.type
_entity.pdbx_description
1 polymer ?
#
loop_
_entity_poly.entity_id
_entity_poly.type
_entity_poly.pdbx_seq_one_letter_code
_entity_poly.pdbx_strand_id
1 'polypeptide(L)'
;MTLSTSSIQTPAVLAVMATAVAFGGCGSSGDSMSTRAASGASAATSPASAEGPWSPPPIDPANFVSRVDNPYLPLAPGTTLRYRGVMKDGVTPQVDSFAITRQRKIVMGVTCTVVRDTVTSRGRPVERTYDWFAQDRQGNVWYFGEETQELKHGRFGKMIDSGPAGRNGAQPGLMMEADPMQGDSYWQFHWPGHAMDTTTVLGSGGRVELPYRSFKDTLLTQEQSPLEPGVKDQKWSVRGIGYVQEGAASGTHEQIKLVSVTHH
;
A
#
# COMPACT_ATOMS: atom_id res chain seq x y z
N MET A 1 -3.92 -44.89 5.69
CA MET A 1 -4.71 -43.76 5.17
C MET A 1 -4.24 -42.51 5.88
N THR A 2 -3.27 -41.84 5.29
CA THR A 2 -2.68 -40.59 5.80
C THR A 2 -3.43 -39.43 5.14
N LEU A 3 -4.19 -38.69 5.93
CA LEU A 3 -4.85 -37.46 5.50
C LEU A 3 -3.79 -36.37 5.35
N SER A 4 -3.53 -35.99 4.11
CA SER A 4 -2.75 -34.81 3.75
C SER A 4 -3.52 -33.56 4.18
N THR A 5 -3.05 -32.88 5.19
CA THR A 5 -3.52 -31.53 5.52
C THR A 5 -2.93 -30.55 4.51
N SER A 6 -3.71 -30.24 3.47
CA SER A 6 -3.44 -29.08 2.62
C SER A 6 -3.50 -27.82 3.47
N SER A 7 -2.35 -27.20 3.69
CA SER A 7 -2.27 -25.84 4.22
C SER A 7 -2.93 -24.92 3.21
N ILE A 8 -4.11 -24.42 3.55
CA ILE A 8 -4.77 -23.34 2.83
C ILE A 8 -3.91 -22.11 3.06
N GLN A 9 -3.15 -21.72 2.05
CA GLN A 9 -2.50 -20.42 2.01
C GLN A 9 -3.60 -19.37 2.05
N THR A 10 -3.59 -18.58 3.10
CA THR A 10 -4.49 -17.42 3.24
C THR A 10 -4.18 -16.46 2.10
N PRO A 11 -5.16 -16.05 1.29
CA PRO A 11 -4.89 -15.04 0.28
C PRO A 11 -4.55 -13.75 1.01
N ALA A 12 -3.36 -13.24 0.76
CA ALA A 12 -3.02 -11.88 1.12
C ALA A 12 -3.90 -10.97 0.25
N VAL A 13 -4.51 -10.02 0.88
CA VAL A 13 -5.54 -9.17 0.30
C VAL A 13 -4.97 -7.79 0.13
N LEU A 14 -5.45 -7.12 -0.92
CA LEU A 14 -5.21 -5.73 -1.18
C LEU A 14 -5.75 -4.88 -0.02
N ALA A 15 -4.97 -4.72 1.01
CA ALA A 15 -4.99 -3.46 1.71
C ALA A 15 -4.31 -2.47 0.76
N VAL A 16 -4.83 -1.29 0.57
CA VAL A 16 -4.15 -0.20 -0.12
C VAL A 16 -2.78 0.05 0.55
N MET A 17 -2.44 -0.75 1.54
CA MET A 17 -1.27 -0.69 2.42
C MET A 17 -0.94 -2.01 3.07
N ALA A 18 0.35 -2.29 3.09
CA ALA A 18 1.10 -3.16 4.01
C ALA A 18 0.56 -4.57 4.27
N THR A 19 1.07 -5.53 3.56
CA THR A 19 0.89 -6.95 3.88
C THR A 19 2.10 -7.47 4.64
N ALA A 20 2.02 -7.57 5.95
CA ALA A 20 3.00 -8.31 6.75
C ALA A 20 2.58 -9.78 6.84
N VAL A 21 3.31 -10.65 6.19
CA VAL A 21 3.19 -12.11 6.38
C VAL A 21 4.37 -12.60 7.20
N ALA A 22 4.10 -13.03 8.43
CA ALA A 22 5.09 -13.69 9.26
C ALA A 22 5.31 -15.13 8.77
N PHE A 23 6.47 -15.43 8.20
CA PHE A 23 6.96 -16.78 8.01
C PHE A 23 7.98 -17.12 9.11
N GLY A 24 7.62 -18.01 10.00
CA GLY A 24 8.56 -18.73 10.83
C GLY A 24 9.26 -19.82 10.01
N GLY A 25 10.56 -19.71 9.82
CA GLY A 25 11.39 -20.71 9.17
C GLY A 25 12.72 -20.90 9.90
N CYS A 26 12.90 -22.07 10.51
CA CYS A 26 14.15 -22.53 11.11
C CYS A 26 15.23 -22.83 10.06
N GLY A 27 16.46 -22.54 10.48
CA GLY A 27 17.73 -22.61 9.87
C GLY A 27 18.22 -23.84 9.14
N SER A 28 19.30 -23.69 8.42
CA SER A 28 20.61 -24.32 8.71
C SER A 28 21.70 -23.87 7.72
N SER A 29 22.85 -23.83 8.26
CA SER A 29 24.21 -23.50 7.81
C SER A 29 24.75 -24.32 6.62
N GLY A 30 25.72 -23.72 5.89
CA GLY A 30 26.65 -24.48 5.04
C GLY A 30 27.44 -23.67 4.03
N ASP A 31 28.61 -23.28 4.44
CA ASP A 31 29.92 -23.19 3.78
C ASP A 31 30.21 -22.48 2.45
N SER A 32 31.31 -21.76 2.57
CA SER A 32 32.27 -21.12 1.69
C SER A 32 32.59 -21.80 0.35
N MET A 33 32.86 -21.02 -0.69
CA MET A 33 34.18 -20.98 -1.32
C MET A 33 34.35 -19.80 -2.30
N SER A 34 35.54 -19.23 -2.21
CA SER A 34 36.15 -18.12 -2.95
C SER A 34 36.57 -18.52 -4.36
N THR A 35 36.49 -17.59 -5.35
CA THR A 35 37.59 -17.28 -6.33
C THR A 35 37.22 -16.06 -7.16
N ARG A 36 37.97 -15.15 -7.14
CA ARG A 36 38.90 -14.19 -7.76
C ARG A 36 38.76 -13.86 -9.27
N ALA A 37 38.68 -12.51 -9.49
CA ALA A 37 39.24 -11.67 -10.58
C ALA A 37 38.61 -11.77 -11.97
N ALA A 38 38.40 -10.69 -12.76
CA ALA A 38 39.07 -9.41 -12.91
C ALA A 38 38.30 -8.48 -13.86
N SER A 39 38.55 -7.17 -13.71
CA SER A 39 38.66 -6.12 -14.75
C SER A 39 37.41 -5.51 -15.41
N GLY A 40 37.07 -4.29 -15.05
CA GLY A 40 37.12 -3.12 -15.95
C GLY A 40 35.89 -2.81 -16.77
N ALA A 41 34.95 -2.04 -16.20
CA ALA A 41 34.15 -1.11 -16.96
C ALA A 41 33.76 0.05 -16.06
N SER A 42 34.01 1.25 -16.53
CA SER A 42 33.72 2.54 -15.91
C SER A 42 32.25 2.60 -15.48
N ALA A 43 32.01 2.59 -14.19
CA ALA A 43 30.67 2.78 -13.63
C ALA A 43 30.34 4.26 -13.65
N ALA A 44 29.30 4.63 -14.39
CA ALA A 44 28.59 5.85 -14.16
C ALA A 44 28.07 5.79 -12.72
N THR A 45 28.54 6.68 -11.87
CA THR A 45 28.13 6.87 -10.48
C THR A 45 26.67 7.37 -10.49
N SER A 46 25.73 6.47 -10.31
CA SER A 46 24.42 6.83 -9.77
C SER A 46 24.65 7.41 -8.37
N PRO A 47 23.97 8.49 -7.97
CA PRO A 47 24.06 8.97 -6.60
C PRO A 47 23.54 7.84 -5.70
N ALA A 48 24.44 7.29 -4.89
CA ALA A 48 24.09 6.39 -3.82
C ALA A 48 23.18 7.20 -2.88
N SER A 49 21.92 6.81 -2.79
CA SER A 49 21.02 7.25 -1.73
C SER A 49 21.71 6.95 -0.42
N ALA A 50 21.98 7.99 0.38
CA ALA A 50 22.53 7.83 1.72
C ALA A 50 21.44 7.20 2.58
N GLU A 51 21.37 5.87 2.60
CA GLU A 51 20.51 5.12 3.50
C GLU A 51 21.07 5.19 4.92
N GLY A 52 20.74 6.29 5.59
CA GLY A 52 20.71 6.29 7.05
C GLY A 52 19.40 5.62 7.52
N PRO A 53 19.30 5.19 8.78
CA PRO A 53 18.03 4.70 9.31
C PRO A 53 16.98 5.78 9.11
N TRP A 54 15.85 5.41 8.47
CA TRP A 54 14.73 6.33 8.26
C TRP A 54 14.25 6.90 9.61
N SER A 55 14.15 8.21 9.68
CA SER A 55 13.61 8.92 10.82
C SER A 55 12.52 9.85 10.33
N PRO A 56 11.25 9.62 10.70
CA PRO A 56 10.18 10.53 10.31
C PRO A 56 10.42 11.90 10.96
N PRO A 57 10.03 12.96 10.29
CA PRO A 57 9.97 14.27 10.96
C PRO A 57 8.99 14.19 12.14
N PRO A 58 9.21 14.96 13.21
CA PRO A 58 8.25 15.04 14.31
C PRO A 58 6.86 15.42 13.78
N ILE A 59 5.82 14.69 14.19
CA ILE A 59 4.44 15.00 13.82
C ILE A 59 3.96 16.16 14.68
N ASP A 60 3.75 17.31 14.05
CA ASP A 60 3.07 18.46 14.64
C ASP A 60 1.61 18.48 14.14
N PRO A 61 0.61 18.21 15.00
CA PRO A 61 -0.80 18.23 14.60
C PRO A 61 -1.26 19.57 13.99
N ALA A 62 -0.62 20.68 14.36
CA ALA A 62 -0.96 21.99 13.80
C ALA A 62 -0.56 22.14 12.32
N ASN A 63 0.30 21.26 11.82
CA ASN A 63 0.69 21.24 10.40
C ASN A 63 -0.34 20.55 9.50
N PHE A 64 -1.40 19.95 10.06
CA PHE A 64 -2.39 19.21 9.28
C PHE A 64 -3.67 20.02 9.05
N VAL A 65 -4.31 19.77 7.90
CA VAL A 65 -5.58 20.41 7.50
C VAL A 65 -6.75 19.44 7.64
N SER A 66 -7.98 20.00 7.67
CA SER A 66 -9.19 19.21 7.95
C SER A 66 -9.68 18.33 6.79
N ARG A 67 -9.14 18.53 5.60
CA ARG A 67 -9.54 17.82 4.36
C ARG A 67 -8.31 17.25 3.66
N VAL A 68 -8.54 16.20 2.88
CA VAL A 68 -7.53 15.62 1.97
C VAL A 68 -8.01 15.90 0.55
N ASP A 69 -7.38 16.90 -0.10
CA ASP A 69 -7.70 17.36 -1.46
C ASP A 69 -6.47 17.32 -2.40
N ASN A 70 -5.46 16.53 -2.03
CA ASN A 70 -4.31 16.26 -2.89
C ASN A 70 -4.77 15.83 -4.29
N PRO A 71 -4.17 16.37 -5.36
CA PRO A 71 -4.62 16.09 -6.72
C PRO A 71 -4.62 14.61 -7.11
N TYR A 72 -3.66 13.81 -6.62
CA TYR A 72 -3.50 12.40 -6.96
C TYR A 72 -4.09 11.43 -5.94
N LEU A 73 -4.52 11.94 -4.78
CA LEU A 73 -5.21 11.15 -3.74
C LEU A 73 -6.25 12.01 -3.00
N PRO A 74 -7.30 12.49 -3.70
CA PRO A 74 -8.36 13.22 -3.04
C PRO A 74 -9.26 12.24 -2.25
N LEU A 75 -9.46 12.53 -0.96
CA LEU A 75 -10.30 11.70 -0.09
C LEU A 75 -11.52 12.51 0.37
N ALA A 76 -12.41 12.84 -0.59
CA ALA A 76 -13.65 13.57 -0.34
C ALA A 76 -14.68 12.65 0.35
N PRO A 77 -15.12 12.96 1.59
CA PRO A 77 -16.07 12.12 2.32
C PRO A 77 -17.39 11.90 1.55
N GLY A 78 -17.86 10.65 1.53
CA GLY A 78 -19.03 10.23 0.76
C GLY A 78 -18.69 9.71 -0.64
N THR A 79 -17.43 9.75 -1.07
CA THR A 79 -16.99 9.12 -2.31
C THR A 79 -16.68 7.65 -2.10
N THR A 80 -17.07 6.81 -3.05
CA THR A 80 -16.68 5.39 -3.10
C THR A 80 -16.11 5.07 -4.47
N LEU A 81 -14.88 4.56 -4.49
CA LEU A 81 -14.24 3.98 -5.66
C LEU A 81 -14.43 2.47 -5.61
N ARG A 82 -14.84 1.88 -6.73
CA ARG A 82 -15.03 0.44 -6.82
C ARG A 82 -14.14 -0.14 -7.90
N TYR A 83 -13.44 -1.22 -7.54
CA TYR A 83 -12.50 -1.90 -8.43
C TYR A 83 -12.95 -3.33 -8.68
N ARG A 84 -12.44 -3.91 -9.78
CA ARG A 84 -12.55 -5.34 -10.08
C ARG A 84 -11.23 -5.87 -10.61
N GLY A 85 -10.97 -7.12 -10.29
CA GLY A 85 -9.77 -7.80 -10.75
C GLY A 85 -9.64 -9.19 -10.20
N VAL A 86 -8.41 -9.59 -9.95
CA VAL A 86 -8.02 -10.90 -9.42
C VAL A 86 -7.06 -10.73 -8.26
N MET A 87 -7.10 -11.67 -7.34
CA MET A 87 -6.19 -11.74 -6.18
C MET A 87 -4.78 -12.16 -6.59
N LYS A 88 -3.86 -12.22 -5.64
CA LYS A 88 -2.44 -12.58 -5.82
C LYS A 88 -2.20 -13.91 -6.57
N ASP A 89 -3.17 -14.82 -6.60
CA ASP A 89 -3.11 -16.05 -7.38
C ASP A 89 -3.39 -15.86 -8.88
N GLY A 90 -3.78 -14.65 -9.31
CA GLY A 90 -4.08 -14.30 -10.69
C GLY A 90 -5.40 -14.85 -11.26
N VAL A 91 -6.17 -15.59 -10.47
CA VAL A 91 -7.39 -16.28 -10.95
C VAL A 91 -8.61 -16.10 -10.06
N THR A 92 -8.43 -15.92 -8.74
CA THR A 92 -9.55 -15.71 -7.82
C THR A 92 -10.13 -14.32 -8.03
N PRO A 93 -11.43 -14.20 -8.37
CA PRO A 93 -12.04 -12.89 -8.63
C PRO A 93 -12.12 -12.05 -7.38
N GLN A 94 -11.83 -10.76 -7.55
CA GLN A 94 -11.84 -9.74 -6.50
C GLN A 94 -12.72 -8.57 -6.91
N VAL A 95 -13.45 -8.06 -5.93
CA VAL A 95 -14.12 -6.75 -5.99
C VAL A 95 -13.69 -5.99 -4.75
N ASP A 96 -13.21 -4.79 -4.96
CA ASP A 96 -12.74 -3.93 -3.91
C ASP A 96 -13.58 -2.65 -3.85
N SER A 97 -13.85 -2.16 -2.63
CA SER A 97 -14.67 -0.98 -2.37
C SER A 97 -13.98 -0.05 -1.39
N PHE A 98 -13.31 0.94 -1.93
CA PHE A 98 -12.60 2.00 -1.21
C PHE A 98 -13.56 3.15 -0.93
N ALA A 99 -14.14 3.18 0.26
CA ALA A 99 -15.18 4.14 0.65
C ALA A 99 -14.62 5.20 1.60
N ILE A 100 -14.54 6.44 1.15
CA ILE A 100 -14.13 7.59 1.97
C ILE A 100 -15.31 7.96 2.88
N THR A 101 -15.17 7.64 4.17
CA THR A 101 -16.25 7.83 5.14
C THR A 101 -16.32 9.26 5.67
N ARG A 102 -17.41 9.59 6.37
CA ARG A 102 -17.51 10.85 7.16
C ARG A 102 -16.92 10.72 8.56
N GLN A 103 -16.44 9.53 8.92
CA GLN A 103 -15.81 9.28 10.21
C GLN A 103 -14.43 9.95 10.30
N ARG A 104 -14.03 10.26 11.53
CA ARG A 104 -12.71 10.79 11.84
C ARG A 104 -12.07 9.94 12.93
N LYS A 105 -10.75 9.80 12.85
CA LYS A 105 -9.92 9.13 13.86
C LYS A 105 -8.80 10.07 14.29
N ILE A 106 -8.58 10.20 15.58
CA ILE A 106 -7.42 10.94 16.07
C ILE A 106 -6.27 9.96 16.28
N VAL A 107 -5.15 10.18 15.60
CA VAL A 107 -3.91 9.42 15.74
C VAL A 107 -2.76 10.40 15.95
N MET A 108 -1.95 10.24 16.98
CA MET A 108 -0.88 11.18 17.36
C MET A 108 -1.32 12.64 17.43
N GLY A 109 -2.56 12.91 17.85
CA GLY A 109 -3.15 14.26 17.91
C GLY A 109 -3.65 14.81 16.57
N VAL A 110 -3.40 14.12 15.45
CA VAL A 110 -3.85 14.51 14.10
C VAL A 110 -5.24 13.93 13.83
N THR A 111 -6.14 14.76 13.31
CA THR A 111 -7.49 14.33 12.89
C THR A 111 -7.45 13.72 11.49
N CYS A 112 -7.51 12.40 11.41
CA CYS A 112 -7.44 11.65 10.16
C CYS A 112 -8.83 11.42 9.54
N THR A 113 -8.89 11.43 8.20
CA THR A 113 -9.98 10.89 7.41
C THR A 113 -9.93 9.37 7.48
N VAL A 114 -11.10 8.74 7.73
CA VAL A 114 -11.20 7.28 7.75
C VAL A 114 -11.71 6.81 6.40
N VAL A 115 -10.93 5.98 5.75
CA VAL A 115 -11.35 5.22 4.58
C VAL A 115 -11.70 3.81 5.04
N ARG A 116 -12.79 3.27 4.53
CA ARG A 116 -13.14 1.86 4.72
C ARG A 116 -12.93 1.15 3.40
N ASP A 117 -11.94 0.31 3.37
CA ASP A 117 -11.70 -0.63 2.30
C ASP A 117 -12.37 -1.98 2.59
N THR A 118 -12.97 -2.59 1.58
CA THR A 118 -13.64 -3.89 1.73
C THR A 118 -13.38 -4.74 0.50
N VAL A 119 -12.63 -5.80 0.69
CA VAL A 119 -12.38 -6.78 -0.34
C VAL A 119 -13.43 -7.88 -0.29
N THR A 120 -13.99 -8.16 -1.45
CA THR A 120 -15.02 -9.18 -1.66
C THR A 120 -14.56 -10.18 -2.70
N SER A 121 -14.60 -11.47 -2.38
CA SER A 121 -14.35 -12.54 -3.32
C SER A 121 -15.55 -13.47 -3.42
N ARG A 122 -15.92 -13.83 -4.65
CA ARG A 122 -17.08 -14.72 -4.94
C ARG A 122 -18.36 -14.27 -4.21
N GLY A 123 -18.58 -12.94 -4.14
CA GLY A 123 -19.74 -12.32 -3.52
C GLY A 123 -19.74 -12.28 -1.98
N ARG A 124 -18.64 -12.62 -1.33
CA ARG A 124 -18.51 -12.58 0.15
C ARG A 124 -17.36 -11.66 0.54
N PRO A 125 -17.54 -10.75 1.50
CA PRO A 125 -16.44 -10.00 2.07
C PRO A 125 -15.42 -10.95 2.68
N VAL A 126 -14.14 -10.78 2.35
CA VAL A 126 -13.03 -11.57 2.87
C VAL A 126 -12.12 -10.76 3.78
N GLU A 127 -12.08 -9.44 3.54
CA GLU A 127 -11.33 -8.51 4.37
C GLU A 127 -12.06 -7.18 4.47
N ARG A 128 -11.77 -6.46 5.56
CA ARG A 128 -12.19 -5.09 5.80
C ARG A 128 -11.07 -4.34 6.51
N THR A 129 -10.66 -3.21 5.94
CA THR A 129 -9.65 -2.32 6.50
C THR A 129 -10.25 -0.95 6.77
N TYR A 130 -9.80 -0.31 7.83
CA TYR A 130 -10.08 1.08 8.16
C TYR A 130 -8.75 1.83 8.18
N ASP A 131 -8.48 2.57 7.13
CA ASP A 131 -7.26 3.33 6.93
C ASP A 131 -7.40 4.76 7.44
N TRP A 132 -6.32 5.36 7.93
CA TRP A 132 -6.33 6.70 8.50
C TRP A 132 -5.35 7.62 7.79
N PHE A 133 -5.91 8.59 7.05
CA PHE A 133 -5.15 9.56 6.26
C PHE A 133 -5.34 10.98 6.77
N ALA A 134 -4.30 11.78 6.67
CA ALA A 134 -4.39 13.24 6.87
C ALA A 134 -3.51 13.95 5.84
N GLN A 135 -3.84 15.20 5.54
CA GLN A 135 -3.05 16.03 4.64
C GLN A 135 -2.36 17.13 5.43
N ASP A 136 -1.07 17.35 5.16
CA ASP A 136 -0.35 18.47 5.72
C ASP A 136 -0.64 19.79 4.95
N ARG A 137 -0.14 20.91 5.48
CA ARG A 137 -0.33 22.24 4.86
C ARG A 137 0.41 22.39 3.52
N GLN A 138 1.40 21.54 3.27
CA GLN A 138 2.13 21.47 2.01
C GLN A 138 1.35 20.71 0.95
N GLY A 139 0.31 19.96 1.33
CA GLY A 139 -0.55 19.17 0.44
C GLY A 139 -0.14 17.69 0.34
N ASN A 140 0.86 17.24 1.11
CA ASN A 140 1.22 15.83 1.17
C ASN A 140 0.17 15.06 1.95
N VAL A 141 -0.21 13.88 1.46
CA VAL A 141 -1.07 12.95 2.18
C VAL A 141 -0.21 11.99 2.99
N TRP A 142 -0.48 11.94 4.28
CA TRP A 142 0.16 11.07 5.26
C TRP A 142 -0.73 9.90 5.61
N TYR A 143 -0.10 8.76 5.83
CA TYR A 143 -0.75 7.56 6.35
C TYR A 143 -0.41 7.35 7.81
N PHE A 144 -1.45 7.21 8.63
CA PHE A 144 -1.33 7.07 10.07
C PHE A 144 -1.64 5.66 10.57
N GLY A 145 -1.69 4.69 9.66
CA GLY A 145 -1.96 3.29 9.96
C GLY A 145 -3.40 2.88 9.70
N GLU A 146 -3.74 1.68 10.16
CA GLU A 146 -5.00 1.02 9.83
C GLU A 146 -5.51 0.12 10.95
N GLU A 147 -6.73 -0.39 10.77
CA GLU A 147 -7.25 -1.56 11.46
C GLU A 147 -7.81 -2.53 10.43
N THR A 148 -7.10 -3.64 10.20
CA THR A 148 -7.50 -4.69 9.28
C THR A 148 -8.18 -5.84 9.99
N GLN A 149 -9.24 -6.35 9.39
CA GLN A 149 -10.04 -7.46 9.86
C GLN A 149 -10.22 -8.47 8.73
N GLU A 150 -9.79 -9.71 8.94
CA GLU A 150 -10.00 -10.82 8.00
C GLU A 150 -11.18 -11.68 8.40
N LEU A 151 -11.88 -12.22 7.40
CA LEU A 151 -12.94 -13.20 7.61
C LEU A 151 -12.34 -14.60 7.79
N LYS A 152 -12.26 -15.07 9.03
CA LYS A 152 -11.83 -16.44 9.37
C LYS A 152 -12.98 -17.20 10.03
N HIS A 153 -13.31 -18.40 9.49
CA HIS A 153 -14.40 -19.25 10.02
C HIS A 153 -15.75 -18.52 10.18
N GLY A 154 -16.09 -17.65 9.23
CA GLY A 154 -17.35 -16.89 9.22
C GLY A 154 -17.41 -15.70 10.17
N ARG A 155 -16.30 -15.31 10.79
CA ARG A 155 -16.20 -14.14 11.67
C ARG A 155 -15.03 -13.25 11.27
N PHE A 156 -15.21 -11.95 11.35
CA PHE A 156 -14.11 -11.00 11.21
C PHE A 156 -13.27 -10.99 12.49
N GLY A 157 -11.96 -11.18 12.32
CA GLY A 157 -10.96 -11.07 13.39
C GLY A 157 -9.90 -10.04 13.02
N LYS A 158 -9.46 -9.24 13.99
CA LYS A 158 -8.42 -8.23 13.80
C LYS A 158 -7.08 -8.90 13.48
N MET A 159 -6.34 -8.36 12.52
CA MET A 159 -4.96 -8.75 12.23
C MET A 159 -3.99 -8.13 13.25
N ILE A 160 -2.95 -8.88 13.60
CA ILE A 160 -1.96 -8.46 14.61
C ILE A 160 -1.01 -7.38 14.09
N ASP A 161 -0.77 -7.36 12.77
CA ASP A 161 0.15 -6.45 12.09
C ASP A 161 -0.56 -5.19 11.57
N SER A 162 -1.72 -4.86 12.14
CA SER A 162 -2.45 -3.64 11.87
C SER A 162 -2.64 -2.80 13.12
N GLY A 163 -2.38 -1.50 13.02
CA GLY A 163 -2.49 -0.58 14.14
C GLY A 163 -2.15 0.86 13.80
N PRO A 164 -2.40 1.77 14.76
CA PRO A 164 -2.10 3.18 14.56
C PRO A 164 -0.62 3.49 14.73
N ALA A 165 -0.14 4.47 13.99
CA ALA A 165 1.14 5.13 14.23
C ALA A 165 1.22 5.69 15.68
N GLY A 166 2.44 5.81 16.19
CA GLY A 166 2.72 6.26 17.55
C GLY A 166 2.55 5.17 18.61
N ARG A 167 2.27 3.92 18.23
CA ARG A 167 2.21 2.78 19.15
C ARG A 167 3.15 1.66 18.72
N ASN A 168 3.80 1.02 19.70
CA ASN A 168 4.67 -0.15 19.47
C ASN A 168 5.78 0.09 18.42
N GLY A 169 6.27 1.32 18.28
CA GLY A 169 7.29 1.66 17.29
C GLY A 169 6.77 1.97 15.88
N ALA A 170 5.47 1.86 15.63
CA ALA A 170 4.86 2.23 14.36
C ALA A 170 4.95 3.74 14.12
N GLN A 171 5.36 4.13 12.92
CA GLN A 171 5.58 5.52 12.53
C GLN A 171 4.80 5.83 11.24
N PRO A 172 4.16 7.02 11.15
CA PRO A 172 3.45 7.41 9.94
C PRO A 172 4.43 7.76 8.83
N GLY A 173 3.99 7.67 7.59
CA GLY A 173 4.75 8.08 6.43
C GLY A 173 3.91 8.78 5.39
N LEU A 174 4.49 9.07 4.25
CA LEU A 174 3.81 9.70 3.12
C LEU A 174 3.08 8.66 2.27
N MET A 175 1.83 8.93 1.98
CA MET A 175 1.05 8.14 1.02
C MET A 175 1.11 8.72 -0.38
N MET A 176 1.11 10.05 -0.47
CA MET A 176 1.19 10.79 -1.72
C MET A 176 1.79 12.16 -1.47
N GLU A 177 2.80 12.52 -2.23
CA GLU A 177 3.37 13.85 -2.21
C GLU A 177 2.45 14.88 -2.85
N ALA A 178 2.63 16.15 -2.48
CA ALA A 178 1.89 17.26 -3.07
C ALA A 178 2.24 17.47 -4.55
N ASP A 179 3.52 17.29 -4.88
CA ASP A 179 4.07 17.43 -6.23
C ASP A 179 5.07 16.30 -6.51
N PRO A 180 4.60 15.08 -6.78
CA PRO A 180 5.45 13.90 -6.95
C PRO A 180 6.31 14.01 -8.21
N MET A 181 7.63 13.84 -8.07
CA MET A 181 8.59 13.84 -9.16
C MET A 181 9.18 12.45 -9.38
N GLN A 182 9.53 12.15 -10.63
CA GLN A 182 10.16 10.87 -10.96
C GLN A 182 11.47 10.69 -10.18
N GLY A 183 11.57 9.56 -9.48
CA GLY A 183 12.72 9.21 -8.65
C GLY A 183 12.51 9.49 -7.17
N ASP A 184 11.47 10.24 -6.78
CA ASP A 184 11.12 10.42 -5.38
C ASP A 184 10.80 9.07 -4.74
N SER A 185 11.30 8.86 -3.52
CA SER A 185 11.09 7.62 -2.79
C SER A 185 10.91 7.91 -1.30
N TYR A 186 9.89 7.31 -0.70
CA TYR A 186 9.53 7.58 0.67
C TYR A 186 8.85 6.37 1.34
N TRP A 187 8.88 6.34 2.68
CA TRP A 187 8.12 5.38 3.47
C TRP A 187 6.65 5.79 3.51
N GLN A 188 5.76 4.82 3.22
CA GLN A 188 4.32 4.98 3.46
C GLN A 188 3.98 4.73 4.91
N PHE A 189 4.59 3.70 5.49
CA PHE A 189 4.47 3.34 6.88
C PHE A 189 5.72 2.61 7.32
N HIS A 190 6.14 2.83 8.57
CA HIS A 190 7.33 2.18 9.09
C HIS A 190 7.07 1.60 10.48
N TRP A 191 6.81 0.30 10.51
CA TRP A 191 6.66 -0.48 11.74
C TRP A 191 7.54 -1.72 11.64
N PRO A 192 8.78 -1.66 12.18
CA PRO A 192 9.78 -2.71 11.99
C PRO A 192 9.26 -4.11 12.34
N GLY A 193 9.40 -5.06 11.42
CA GLY A 193 8.95 -6.43 11.55
C GLY A 193 7.45 -6.67 11.39
N HIS A 194 6.65 -5.62 11.14
CA HIS A 194 5.19 -5.72 11.00
C HIS A 194 4.70 -5.13 9.67
N ALA A 195 4.99 -3.85 9.40
CA ALA A 195 4.59 -3.16 8.17
C ALA A 195 5.68 -2.16 7.78
N MET A 196 6.30 -2.37 6.62
CA MET A 196 7.46 -1.58 6.17
C MET A 196 7.36 -1.33 4.67
N ASP A 197 6.51 -0.39 4.26
CA ASP A 197 6.24 -0.17 2.85
C ASP A 197 6.83 1.14 2.36
N THR A 198 7.45 1.05 1.20
CA THR A 198 8.05 2.19 0.49
C THR A 198 7.38 2.41 -0.85
N THR A 199 7.25 3.66 -1.23
CA THR A 199 6.84 4.07 -2.57
C THR A 199 8.01 4.70 -3.30
N THR A 200 8.10 4.42 -4.61
CA THR A 200 8.95 5.14 -5.55
C THR A 200 8.10 5.67 -6.69
N VAL A 201 8.24 6.95 -7.01
CA VAL A 201 7.59 7.58 -8.18
C VAL A 201 8.34 7.18 -9.44
N LEU A 202 7.69 6.42 -10.32
CA LEU A 202 8.27 5.97 -11.58
C LEU A 202 8.12 6.99 -12.71
N GLY A 203 7.15 7.89 -12.61
CA GLY A 203 6.93 8.97 -13.57
C GLY A 203 5.46 9.29 -13.82
N SER A 204 5.23 10.20 -14.78
CA SER A 204 3.90 10.66 -15.20
C SER A 204 3.77 10.61 -16.73
N GLY A 205 2.55 10.87 -17.26
CA GLY A 205 2.30 10.93 -18.71
C GLY A 205 1.86 9.59 -19.32
N GLY A 206 1.71 8.54 -18.52
CA GLY A 206 1.22 7.24 -18.96
C GLY A 206 -0.26 7.25 -19.36
N ARG A 207 -0.68 6.22 -20.11
CA ARG A 207 -2.08 5.99 -20.49
C ARG A 207 -2.56 4.68 -19.87
N VAL A 208 -3.78 4.68 -19.32
CA VAL A 208 -4.47 3.47 -18.87
C VAL A 208 -5.86 3.39 -19.49
N GLU A 209 -6.27 2.16 -19.83
CA GLU A 209 -7.60 1.84 -20.33
C GLU A 209 -8.31 0.95 -19.30
N LEU A 210 -9.42 1.47 -18.76
CA LEU A 210 -10.14 0.85 -17.67
C LEU A 210 -11.61 0.66 -18.04
N PRO A 211 -12.32 -0.27 -17.39
CA PRO A 211 -13.77 -0.40 -17.57
C PRO A 211 -14.53 0.88 -17.25
N TYR A 212 -14.03 1.71 -16.32
CA TYR A 212 -14.63 3.00 -16.01
C TYR A 212 -14.50 3.99 -17.16
N ARG A 213 -13.29 4.24 -17.63
CA ARG A 213 -12.92 5.05 -18.81
C ARG A 213 -11.41 5.03 -19.02
N SER A 214 -10.96 5.50 -20.18
CA SER A 214 -9.52 5.70 -20.44
C SER A 214 -9.02 7.03 -19.87
N PHE A 215 -7.77 7.02 -19.40
CA PHE A 215 -7.08 8.21 -18.92
C PHE A 215 -5.73 8.37 -19.61
N LYS A 216 -5.32 9.62 -19.73
CA LYS A 216 -3.95 10.03 -20.08
C LYS A 216 -3.34 10.74 -18.88
N ASP A 217 -2.04 10.91 -18.90
CA ASP A 217 -1.29 11.64 -17.86
C ASP A 217 -1.48 11.05 -16.46
N THR A 218 -1.39 9.73 -16.37
CA THR A 218 -1.40 9.02 -15.08
C THR A 218 -0.06 9.16 -14.38
N LEU A 219 -0.08 9.31 -13.07
CA LEU A 219 1.09 9.13 -12.21
C LEU A 219 1.27 7.63 -11.96
N LEU A 220 2.47 7.12 -12.15
CA LEU A 220 2.85 5.75 -11.87
C LEU A 220 3.78 5.70 -10.67
N THR A 221 3.41 4.94 -9.66
CA THR A 221 4.24 4.64 -8.49
C THR A 221 4.49 3.14 -8.37
N GLN A 222 5.57 2.77 -7.70
CA GLN A 222 5.88 1.38 -7.34
C GLN A 222 6.02 1.26 -5.83
N GLU A 223 5.38 0.25 -5.29
CA GLU A 223 5.45 -0.10 -3.88
C GLU A 223 6.24 -1.38 -3.68
N GLN A 224 6.95 -1.45 -2.56
CA GLN A 224 7.68 -2.64 -2.14
C GLN A 224 7.91 -2.63 -0.64
N SER A 225 8.07 -3.82 -0.07
CA SER A 225 8.38 -4.01 1.34
C SER A 225 9.62 -4.89 1.52
N PRO A 226 10.55 -4.56 2.41
CA PRO A 226 11.64 -5.47 2.78
C PRO A 226 11.15 -6.73 3.49
N LEU A 227 9.90 -6.73 3.98
CA LEU A 227 9.27 -7.91 4.59
C LEU A 227 8.76 -8.91 3.54
N GLU A 228 8.59 -8.48 2.28
CA GLU A 228 8.16 -9.31 1.15
C GLU A 228 9.17 -9.21 -0.01
N PRO A 229 10.39 -9.75 0.13
CA PRO A 229 11.42 -9.64 -0.90
C PRO A 229 10.95 -10.18 -2.25
N GLY A 230 11.12 -9.39 -3.32
CA GLY A 230 10.73 -9.78 -4.67
C GLY A 230 9.29 -9.42 -5.07
N VAL A 231 8.45 -9.01 -4.14
CA VAL A 231 7.11 -8.47 -4.44
C VAL A 231 7.22 -6.98 -4.74
N LYS A 232 6.65 -6.56 -5.85
CA LYS A 232 6.54 -5.16 -6.27
C LYS A 232 5.18 -4.94 -6.89
N ASP A 233 4.48 -3.93 -6.40
CA ASP A 233 3.18 -3.52 -6.90
C ASP A 233 3.27 -2.14 -7.55
N GLN A 234 2.51 -1.93 -8.61
CA GLN A 234 2.45 -0.65 -9.31
C GLN A 234 1.04 -0.08 -9.21
N LYS A 235 0.97 1.22 -8.93
CA LYS A 235 -0.28 1.96 -8.82
C LYS A 235 -0.31 3.12 -9.80
N TRP A 236 -1.44 3.24 -10.49
CA TRP A 236 -1.72 4.35 -11.41
C TRP A 236 -2.73 5.29 -10.76
N SER A 237 -2.32 6.53 -10.57
CA SER A 237 -3.18 7.58 -10.03
C SER A 237 -3.56 8.58 -11.12
N VAL A 238 -4.78 9.13 -11.01
CA VAL A 238 -5.31 10.16 -11.91
C VAL A 238 -5.72 11.38 -11.10
N ARG A 239 -5.36 12.55 -11.58
CA ARG A 239 -5.75 13.82 -10.93
C ARG A 239 -7.27 13.92 -10.75
N GLY A 240 -7.69 14.25 -9.53
CA GLY A 240 -9.08 14.41 -9.14
C GLY A 240 -9.85 13.10 -8.87
N ILE A 241 -9.20 11.95 -9.01
CA ILE A 241 -9.82 10.64 -8.74
C ILE A 241 -9.05 9.87 -7.67
N GLY A 242 -7.73 9.81 -7.75
CA GLY A 242 -6.88 8.95 -6.94
C GLY A 242 -6.42 7.72 -7.70
N TYR A 243 -6.21 6.61 -7.01
CA TYR A 243 -5.82 5.35 -7.62
C TYR A 243 -6.91 4.84 -8.57
N VAL A 244 -6.51 4.43 -9.76
CA VAL A 244 -7.43 3.93 -10.80
C VAL A 244 -7.10 2.51 -11.24
N GLN A 245 -5.87 2.09 -11.03
CA GLN A 245 -5.41 0.73 -11.29
C GLN A 245 -4.28 0.38 -10.32
N GLU A 246 -4.24 -0.87 -9.95
CA GLU A 246 -3.10 -1.49 -9.29
C GLU A 246 -2.83 -2.84 -9.94
N GLY A 247 -1.54 -3.24 -9.96
CA GLY A 247 -1.15 -4.54 -10.47
C GLY A 247 0.27 -4.89 -10.07
N ALA A 248 0.51 -6.16 -9.80
CA ALA A 248 1.83 -6.66 -9.50
C ALA A 248 2.78 -6.48 -10.67
N ALA A 249 3.94 -5.87 -10.42
CA ALA A 249 5.06 -5.81 -11.36
C ALA A 249 5.93 -7.06 -11.21
N SER A 250 5.97 -7.67 -10.01
CA SER A 250 6.66 -8.93 -9.74
C SER A 250 6.14 -9.59 -8.45
N GLY A 251 6.39 -10.89 -8.30
CA GLY A 251 6.15 -11.66 -7.08
C GLY A 251 4.74 -12.20 -6.92
N THR A 252 3.73 -11.52 -7.46
CA THR A 252 2.34 -11.96 -7.45
C THR A 252 1.69 -11.79 -8.82
N HIS A 253 0.38 -12.04 -8.94
CA HIS A 253 -0.41 -11.81 -10.15
C HIS A 253 -1.64 -10.93 -9.90
N GLU A 254 -1.65 -10.23 -8.78
CA GLU A 254 -2.75 -9.37 -8.41
C GLU A 254 -2.94 -8.23 -9.41
N GLN A 255 -4.18 -7.95 -9.74
CA GLN A 255 -4.55 -6.80 -10.54
C GLN A 255 -5.96 -6.36 -10.23
N ILE A 256 -6.14 -5.07 -10.01
CA ILE A 256 -7.47 -4.45 -9.92
C ILE A 256 -7.55 -3.20 -10.80
N LYS A 257 -8.74 -2.93 -11.30
CA LYS A 257 -9.05 -1.79 -12.16
C LYS A 257 -10.34 -1.09 -11.72
N LEU A 258 -10.32 0.23 -11.73
CA LEU A 258 -11.49 1.04 -11.41
C LEU A 258 -12.64 0.76 -12.37
N VAL A 259 -13.83 0.49 -11.80
CA VAL A 259 -15.07 0.25 -12.56
C VAL A 259 -16.14 1.30 -12.31
N SER A 260 -16.12 1.97 -11.16
CA SER A 260 -17.04 3.09 -10.87
C SER A 260 -16.53 4.01 -9.78
N VAL A 261 -16.98 5.27 -9.84
CA VAL A 261 -16.89 6.27 -8.77
C VAL A 261 -18.31 6.73 -8.47
N THR A 262 -18.68 6.74 -7.20
CA THR A 262 -20.00 7.21 -6.74
C THR A 262 -19.84 8.21 -5.61
N HIS A 263 -20.80 9.13 -5.49
CA HIS A 263 -20.85 10.17 -4.45
C HIS A 263 -22.17 10.06 -3.70
N HIS A 264 -22.15 10.10 -2.34
CA HIS A 264 -23.31 9.94 -1.45
C HIS A 264 -23.46 11.11 -0.49
#